data_59df845f16f26ea3ccaf9b3f7a83f244
#
_entry.id   59df845f16f26ea3ccaf9b3f7a83f244
#
_cell.length_a   1.000
_cell.length_b   1.000
_cell.length_c   1.000
_cell.angle_alpha   90.00
_cell.angle_beta   90.00
_cell.angle_gamma   90.00
#
_symmetry.space_group_name_H-M   'P 1'
#
loop_
_entity.id
_entity.type
_entity.pdbx_description
1 polymer ?
#
loop_
_entity_poly.entity_id
_entity_poly.type
_entity_poly.pdbx_seq_one_letter_code
_entity_poly.pdbx_strand_id
1 'polypeptide(L)' 'MSSDITVRELADMAIDEDVICQIWTPQQGTVFNGSFEEAKYSPYADREVDNFQIEDGVFVMNI' A
#
# COMPACT_ATOMS: atom_id res chain seq x y z
N MET A 1 -11.76 -6.85 16.70
CA MET A 1 -11.99 -7.11 15.31
C MET A 1 -10.91 -6.45 14.46
N SER A 2 -10.23 -7.21 13.67
CA SER A 2 -9.19 -6.67 12.83
C SER A 2 -9.80 -5.85 11.69
N SER A 3 -9.13 -4.82 11.29
CA SER A 3 -9.56 -4.08 10.12
C SER A 3 -9.07 -4.87 8.91
N ASP A 4 -9.99 -5.32 8.13
CA ASP A 4 -9.65 -6.15 6.97
C ASP A 4 -9.48 -5.29 5.73
N ILE A 5 -8.84 -4.16 5.88
CA ILE A 5 -8.58 -3.30 4.74
C ILE A 5 -7.44 -3.88 3.93
N THR A 6 -7.64 -4.00 2.63
CA THR A 6 -6.63 -4.52 1.72
C THR A 6 -5.88 -3.37 1.06
N VAL A 7 -4.77 -3.71 0.41
CA VAL A 7 -4.00 -2.74 -0.36
C VAL A 7 -4.89 -2.09 -1.41
N ARG A 8 -5.71 -2.87 -2.10
CA ARG A 8 -6.62 -2.35 -3.12
C ARG A 8 -7.60 -1.34 -2.53
N GLU A 9 -8.21 -1.68 -1.40
CA GLU A 9 -9.17 -0.79 -0.76
C GLU A 9 -8.52 0.51 -0.31
N LEU A 10 -7.34 0.41 0.28
CA LEU A 10 -6.64 1.58 0.76
C LEU A 10 -6.21 2.46 -0.42
N ALA A 11 -5.71 1.86 -1.48
CA ALA A 11 -5.32 2.58 -2.67
C ALA A 11 -6.51 3.24 -3.36
N ASP A 12 -7.67 2.58 -3.31
CA ASP A 12 -8.88 3.10 -3.93
C ASP A 12 -9.39 4.35 -3.21
N MET A 13 -9.06 4.48 -1.93
CA MET A 13 -9.45 5.66 -1.17
C MET A 13 -8.49 6.83 -1.36
N ALA A 14 -7.36 6.62 -2.01
CA ALA A 14 -6.39 7.68 -2.24
C ALA A 14 -6.92 8.65 -3.28
N ILE A 15 -6.86 9.93 -2.94
CA ILE A 15 -7.34 10.98 -3.82
C ILE A 15 -6.22 11.48 -4.74
N ASP A 16 -5.01 11.51 -4.21
CA ASP A 16 -3.87 12.05 -4.94
C ASP A 16 -3.13 10.93 -5.66
N GLU A 17 -3.24 10.90 -6.98
CA GLU A 17 -2.64 9.86 -7.79
C GLU A 17 -1.15 10.08 -8.04
N ASP A 18 -0.64 11.25 -7.68
CA ASP A 18 0.77 11.58 -7.88
C ASP A 18 1.67 11.11 -6.75
N VAL A 19 1.08 10.62 -5.68
CA VAL A 19 1.84 10.16 -4.52
C VAL A 19 2.41 8.77 -4.81
N ILE A 20 3.69 8.58 -4.47
CA ILE A 20 4.34 7.28 -4.60
C ILE A 20 3.87 6.39 -3.46
N CYS A 21 3.56 5.16 -3.80
CA CYS A 21 3.11 4.14 -2.85
C CYS A 21 4.14 3.03 -2.77
N GLN A 22 4.47 2.60 -1.57
CA GLN A 22 5.37 1.46 -1.36
C GLN A 22 4.66 0.43 -0.51
N ILE A 23 4.94 -0.84 -0.80
CA ILE A 23 4.42 -1.95 -0.01
C ILE A 23 5.63 -2.65 0.61
N TRP A 24 5.58 -2.83 1.91
CA TRP A 24 6.69 -3.39 2.67
C TRP A 24 6.22 -4.62 3.44
N THR A 25 7.07 -5.64 3.48
CA THR A 25 6.82 -6.83 4.28
C THR A 25 7.98 -7.04 5.25
N PRO A 26 7.72 -7.61 6.43
CA PRO A 26 8.80 -7.86 7.39
C PRO A 26 9.78 -8.91 6.92
N GLN A 27 9.42 -9.71 5.95
CA GLN A 27 10.26 -10.79 5.46
C GLN A 27 11.15 -10.38 4.31
N GLN A 28 10.66 -9.49 3.45
CA GLN A 28 11.36 -9.15 2.22
C GLN A 28 11.68 -7.66 2.07
N GLY A 29 11.18 -6.84 2.98
CA GLY A 29 11.35 -5.39 2.86
C GLY A 29 10.39 -4.81 1.83
N THR A 30 10.83 -3.81 1.10
CA THR A 30 10.00 -3.18 0.08
C THR A 30 9.82 -4.12 -1.10
N VAL A 31 8.59 -4.52 -1.36
CA VAL A 31 8.26 -5.44 -2.44
C VAL A 31 7.56 -4.76 -3.61
N PHE A 32 7.13 -3.51 -3.41
CA PHE A 32 6.43 -2.76 -4.45
C PHE A 32 6.74 -1.29 -4.29
N ASN A 33 6.88 -0.60 -5.41
CA ASN A 33 7.12 0.84 -5.43
C ASN A 33 6.52 1.40 -6.71
N GLY A 34 5.50 2.22 -6.58
CA GLY A 34 4.84 2.78 -7.75
C GLY A 34 3.65 3.65 -7.34
N SER A 35 2.73 3.86 -8.27
CA SER A 35 1.54 4.66 -8.00
C SER A 35 0.47 3.83 -7.28
N PHE A 36 -0.53 4.52 -6.72
CA PHE A 36 -1.66 3.82 -6.10
C PHE A 36 -2.42 2.99 -7.13
N GLU A 37 -2.52 3.50 -8.36
CA GLU A 37 -3.20 2.76 -9.41
C GLU A 37 -2.48 1.44 -9.70
N GLU A 38 -1.17 1.50 -9.78
CA GLU A 38 -0.38 0.28 -9.99
C GLU A 38 -0.52 -0.68 -8.81
N ALA A 39 -0.61 -0.15 -7.60
CA ALA A 39 -0.77 -0.98 -6.42
C ALA A 39 -2.10 -1.74 -6.45
N LYS A 40 -3.15 -1.13 -6.98
CA LYS A 40 -4.46 -1.77 -7.09
C LYS A 40 -4.43 -3.00 -7.98
N TYR A 41 -3.50 -3.04 -8.92
CA TYR A 41 -3.38 -4.16 -9.84
C TYR A 41 -2.16 -5.04 -9.56
N SER A 42 -1.48 -4.79 -8.46
CA SER A 42 -0.30 -5.57 -8.10
C SER A 42 -0.71 -6.92 -7.52
N PRO A 43 0.23 -7.88 -7.45
CA PRO A 43 -0.05 -9.16 -6.80
C PRO A 43 -0.38 -9.02 -5.32
N TYR A 44 -0.09 -7.86 -4.74
CA TYR A 44 -0.34 -7.61 -3.31
C TYR A 44 -1.67 -6.90 -3.06
N ALA A 45 -2.45 -6.66 -4.10
CA ALA A 45 -3.66 -5.87 -3.98
C ALA A 45 -4.68 -6.47 -3.01
N ASP A 46 -4.72 -7.78 -2.91
CA ASP A 46 -5.65 -8.48 -2.04
C ASP A 46 -5.08 -8.77 -0.65
N ARG A 47 -3.85 -8.33 -0.38
CA ARG A 47 -3.23 -8.54 0.93
C ARG A 47 -3.78 -7.53 1.93
N GLU A 48 -3.97 -7.97 3.15
CA GLU A 48 -4.42 -7.08 4.21
C GLU A 48 -3.29 -6.16 4.64
N VAL A 49 -3.63 -4.91 4.88
CA VAL A 49 -2.67 -3.91 5.36
C VAL A 49 -2.69 -3.92 6.89
N ASP A 50 -1.55 -4.22 7.47
CA ASP A 50 -1.41 -4.25 8.93
C ASP A 50 -1.33 -2.83 9.50
N ASN A 51 -0.53 -2.00 8.88
CA ASN A 51 -0.45 -0.58 9.22
C ASN A 51 0.16 0.18 8.05
N PHE A 52 0.14 1.49 8.13
CA PHE A 52 0.71 2.34 7.09
C PHE A 52 1.30 3.59 7.70
N GLN A 53 2.17 4.26 6.95
CA GLN A 53 2.76 5.51 7.38
C GLN A 53 3.12 6.34 6.15
N ILE A 54 3.34 7.62 6.36
CA ILE A 54 3.76 8.53 5.29
C ILE A 54 5.14 9.05 5.67
N GLU A 55 6.13 8.84 4.79
CA GLU A 55 7.49 9.32 4.99
C GLU A 55 7.94 10.05 3.73
N ASP A 56 8.35 11.30 3.91
CA ASP A 56 8.88 12.11 2.81
C ASP A 56 7.98 12.11 1.58
N GLY A 57 6.66 12.17 1.81
CA GLY A 57 5.71 12.18 0.71
C GLY A 57 5.46 10.82 0.09
N VAL A 58 5.99 9.76 0.68
CA VAL A 58 5.77 8.40 0.21
C VAL A 58 4.82 7.68 1.17
N PHE A 59 3.81 7.05 0.62
CA PHE A 59 2.84 6.30 1.40
C PHE A 59 3.28 4.84 1.49
N VAL A 60 3.66 4.41 2.67
CA VAL A 60 4.19 3.06 2.89
C VAL A 60 3.13 2.20 3.58
N MET A 61 2.78 1.09 2.96
CA MET A 61 1.85 0.12 3.53
C MET A 61 2.62 -1.11 3.99
N ASN A 62 2.40 -1.49 5.24
CA ASN A 62 3.04 -2.68 5.80
C ASN A 62 2.06 -3.83 5.77
N ILE A 63 2.41 -4.85 5.08
CA ILE A 63 1.59 -6.06 4.98
C ILE A 63 2.35 -7.25 5.59
#